data_f33786af9f6b3aa39469d3ced32351d6
#
_entry.id   f33786af9f6b3aa39469d3ced32351d6
#
_cell.length_a   1.000
_cell.length_b   1.000
_cell.length_c   1.000
_cell.angle_alpha   90.00
_cell.angle_beta   90.00
_cell.angle_gamma   90.00
#
_symmetry.space_group_name_H-M   'P 1'
#
loop_
_entity.id
_entity.type
_entity.pdbx_description
1 polymer ?
#
loop_
_entity_poly.entity_id
_entity_poly.type
_entity_poly.pdbx_seq_one_letter_code
_entity_poly.pdbx_strand_id
1 'polypeptide(L)'
;MIRILLIGQDHTTAERLGLQCLERGIGVVIAENVCEGVRVLATTPVSLIVADLSRLRLGAHDQAAIFDRAAPGVRVAVTIPTQSPIEARVALELAGFQVVSSPVTPDELLKPLA
;
A
#
# COMPACT_ATOMS: atom_id res chain seq x y z
N MET A 1 5.72 -6.84 16.03
CA MET A 1 5.81 -7.57 14.76
C MET A 1 5.33 -6.67 13.62
N ILE A 2 6.10 -6.60 12.56
CA ILE A 2 5.70 -5.81 11.38
C ILE A 2 4.72 -6.64 10.55
N ARG A 3 3.60 -6.05 10.20
CA ARG A 3 2.58 -6.66 9.34
C ARG A 3 2.21 -5.69 8.24
N ILE A 4 2.19 -6.18 7.01
CA ILE A 4 1.89 -5.38 5.82
C ILE A 4 0.57 -5.85 5.22
N LEU A 5 -0.29 -4.90 4.86
CA LEU A 5 -1.52 -5.16 4.12
C LEU A 5 -1.29 -4.79 2.66
N LEU A 6 -1.44 -5.75 1.76
CA LEU A 6 -1.36 -5.54 0.31
C LEU A 6 -2.78 -5.41 -0.25
N ILE A 7 -3.06 -4.31 -0.93
CA ILE A 7 -4.39 -4.05 -1.51
C ILE A 7 -4.26 -3.87 -3.02
N GLY A 8 -5.04 -4.65 -3.77
CA GLY A 8 -5.18 -4.46 -5.20
C GLY A 8 -3.95 -4.83 -6.03
N GLN A 9 -2.99 -5.51 -5.46
CA GLN A 9 -1.82 -5.98 -6.19
C GLN A 9 -2.21 -7.15 -7.10
N ASP A 10 -1.56 -7.24 -8.26
CA ASP A 10 -1.75 -8.42 -9.09
C ASP A 10 -1.23 -9.67 -8.37
N HIS A 11 -1.74 -10.84 -8.77
CA HIS A 11 -1.45 -12.08 -8.09
C HIS A 11 0.06 -12.37 -8.01
N THR A 12 0.76 -12.18 -9.11
CA THR A 12 2.22 -12.43 -9.16
C THR A 12 2.99 -11.51 -8.23
N THR A 13 2.65 -10.23 -8.20
CA THR A 13 3.29 -9.24 -7.32
C THR A 13 3.01 -9.56 -5.85
N ALA A 14 1.74 -9.87 -5.52
CA ALA A 14 1.35 -10.19 -4.15
C ALA A 14 2.08 -11.44 -3.64
N GLU A 15 2.17 -12.46 -4.48
CA GLU A 15 2.87 -13.69 -4.14
C GLU A 15 4.36 -13.45 -3.92
N ARG A 16 5.00 -12.73 -4.83
CA ARG A 16 6.43 -12.41 -4.73
C ARG A 16 6.75 -11.60 -3.47
N LEU A 17 5.98 -10.52 -3.24
CA LEU A 17 6.18 -9.69 -2.05
C LEU A 17 5.90 -10.47 -0.77
N GLY A 18 4.86 -11.30 -0.78
CA GLY A 18 4.52 -12.13 0.37
C GLY A 18 5.66 -13.07 0.76
N LEU A 19 6.26 -13.72 -0.21
CA LEU A 19 7.40 -14.62 0.05
C LEU A 19 8.62 -13.86 0.54
N GLN A 20 8.93 -12.72 -0.07
CA GLN A 20 10.07 -11.89 0.34
C GLN A 20 9.90 -11.36 1.77
N CYS A 21 8.70 -10.96 2.11
CA CYS A 21 8.40 -10.49 3.47
C CYS A 21 8.46 -11.62 4.49
N LEU A 22 7.95 -12.79 4.13
CA LEU A 22 8.01 -13.97 4.99
C LEU A 22 9.45 -14.35 5.33
N GLU A 23 10.35 -14.26 4.37
CA GLU A 23 11.78 -14.53 4.58
C GLU A 23 12.39 -13.58 5.61
N ARG A 24 11.82 -12.40 5.79
CA ARG A 24 12.27 -11.38 6.75
C ARG A 24 11.48 -11.40 8.07
N GLY A 25 10.61 -12.37 8.25
CA GLY A 25 9.76 -12.45 9.44
C GLY A 25 8.65 -11.40 9.49
N ILE A 26 8.24 -10.89 8.32
CA ILE A 26 7.19 -9.89 8.20
C ILE A 26 5.88 -10.57 7.81
N GLY A 27 4.82 -10.32 8.59
CA GLY A 27 3.49 -10.83 8.26
C GLY A 27 2.87 -10.07 7.10
N VAL A 28 2.13 -10.78 6.24
CA VAL A 28 1.46 -10.19 5.08
C VAL A 28 0.02 -10.63 5.06
N VAL A 29 -0.87 -9.66 4.85
CA VAL A 29 -2.30 -9.90 4.60
C VAL A 29 -2.61 -9.36 3.21
N ILE A 30 -3.38 -10.08 2.44
CA ILE A 30 -3.70 -9.71 1.06
C ILE A 30 -5.19 -9.41 0.95
N ALA A 31 -5.52 -8.26 0.37
CA ALA A 31 -6.87 -7.85 0.05
C ALA A 31 -6.96 -7.56 -1.45
N GLU A 32 -8.04 -8.00 -2.08
CA GLU A 32 -8.20 -7.83 -3.53
C GLU A 32 -8.52 -6.40 -3.94
N ASN A 33 -9.16 -5.65 -3.04
CA ASN A 33 -9.59 -4.29 -3.33
C ASN A 33 -9.65 -3.46 -2.05
N VAL A 34 -9.93 -2.17 -2.20
CA VAL A 34 -9.96 -1.23 -1.07
C VAL A 34 -11.05 -1.60 -0.06
N CYS A 35 -12.23 -2.04 -0.51
CA CYS A 35 -13.31 -2.41 0.39
C CYS A 35 -12.91 -3.58 1.30
N GLU A 36 -12.29 -4.60 0.73
CA GLU A 36 -11.78 -5.74 1.50
C GLU A 36 -10.66 -5.29 2.44
N GLY A 37 -9.76 -4.43 1.97
CA GLY A 37 -8.68 -3.87 2.79
C GLY A 37 -9.20 -3.12 4.00
N VAL A 38 -10.23 -2.31 3.83
CA VAL A 38 -10.85 -1.56 4.93
C VAL A 38 -11.46 -2.53 5.96
N ARG A 39 -12.07 -3.61 5.53
CA ARG A 39 -12.60 -4.64 6.44
C ARG A 39 -11.49 -5.29 7.25
N VAL A 40 -10.36 -5.59 6.62
CA VAL A 40 -9.20 -6.15 7.32
C VAL A 40 -8.71 -5.18 8.37
N LEU A 41 -8.61 -3.90 8.03
CA LEU A 41 -8.13 -2.87 8.96
C LEU A 41 -9.03 -2.69 10.18
N ALA A 42 -10.31 -3.02 10.06
CA ALA A 42 -11.25 -2.93 11.18
C ALA A 42 -10.93 -3.92 12.29
N THR A 43 -10.26 -5.04 11.99
CA THR A 43 -10.00 -6.11 12.95
C THR A 43 -8.53 -6.48 13.09
N THR A 44 -7.68 -6.05 12.18
CA THR A 44 -6.28 -6.47 12.14
C THR A 44 -5.36 -5.24 12.11
N PRO A 45 -4.55 -5.03 13.16
CA PRO A 45 -3.58 -3.94 13.13
C PRO A 45 -2.47 -4.24 12.13
N VAL A 46 -2.08 -3.24 11.35
CA VAL A 46 -1.01 -3.34 10.37
C VAL A 46 -0.02 -2.19 10.56
N SER A 47 1.22 -2.40 10.14
CA SER A 47 2.29 -1.41 10.24
C SER A 47 2.41 -0.57 8.98
N LEU A 48 2.00 -1.13 7.84
CA LEU A 48 2.13 -0.50 6.53
C LEU A 48 1.04 -1.03 5.62
N ILE A 49 0.48 -0.15 4.81
CA ILE A 49 -0.47 -0.50 3.75
C ILE A 49 0.22 -0.26 2.42
N VAL A 50 0.17 -1.24 1.52
CA VAL A 50 0.69 -1.12 0.16
C VAL A 50 -0.49 -1.29 -0.80
N ALA A 51 -0.85 -0.24 -1.51
CA ALA A 51 -2.06 -0.22 -2.29
C ALA A 51 -1.81 0.16 -3.75
N ASP A 52 -2.45 -0.55 -4.66
CA ASP A 52 -2.64 -0.11 -6.03
C ASP A 52 -4.03 0.53 -6.11
N LEU A 53 -4.07 1.84 -6.27
CA LEU A 53 -5.31 2.61 -6.28
C LEU A 53 -5.77 2.98 -7.70
N SER A 54 -5.16 2.39 -8.73
CA SER A 54 -5.44 2.74 -10.13
C SER A 54 -6.89 2.50 -10.55
N ARG A 55 -7.59 1.58 -9.89
CA ARG A 55 -9.00 1.28 -10.18
C ARG A 55 -9.98 2.10 -9.35
N LEU A 56 -9.49 2.82 -8.37
CA LEU A 56 -10.32 3.64 -7.51
C LEU A 56 -10.49 5.02 -8.14
N ARG A 57 -11.71 5.35 -8.54
CA ARG A 57 -12.01 6.59 -9.25
C ARG A 57 -12.28 7.74 -8.31
N LEU A 58 -11.30 8.03 -7.45
CA LEU A 58 -11.35 9.15 -6.52
C LEU A 58 -10.05 9.94 -6.66
N GLY A 59 -10.11 11.22 -6.36
CA GLY A 59 -8.91 12.04 -6.27
C GLY A 59 -7.99 11.57 -5.14
N ALA A 60 -6.71 11.92 -5.21
CA ALA A 60 -5.72 11.49 -4.23
C ALA A 60 -6.10 11.89 -2.81
N HIS A 61 -6.66 13.07 -2.62
CA HIS A 61 -7.11 13.58 -1.32
C HIS A 61 -8.20 12.70 -0.70
N ASP A 62 -9.19 12.30 -1.51
CA ASP A 62 -10.28 11.45 -1.05
C ASP A 62 -9.79 10.04 -0.76
N GLN A 63 -8.86 9.54 -1.54
CA GLN A 63 -8.21 8.25 -1.29
C GLN A 63 -7.48 8.25 0.06
N ALA A 64 -6.73 9.32 0.33
CA ALA A 64 -6.02 9.46 1.59
C ALA A 64 -6.99 9.51 2.78
N ALA A 65 -8.13 10.17 2.62
CA ALA A 65 -9.13 10.27 3.67
C ALA A 65 -9.71 8.90 4.06
N ILE A 66 -9.87 8.00 3.11
CA ILE A 66 -10.34 6.63 3.39
C ILE A 66 -9.38 5.93 4.36
N PHE A 67 -8.10 5.98 4.07
CA PHE A 67 -7.09 5.30 4.89
C PHE A 67 -6.88 6.00 6.23
N ASP A 68 -6.99 7.31 6.27
CA ASP A 68 -6.92 8.08 7.52
C ASP A 68 -8.03 7.66 8.49
N ARG A 69 -9.21 7.38 7.97
CA ARG A 69 -10.34 6.92 8.78
C ARG A 69 -10.20 5.47 9.18
N ALA A 70 -9.78 4.62 8.23
CA ALA A 70 -9.69 3.17 8.47
C ALA A 70 -8.51 2.80 9.37
N ALA A 71 -7.40 3.51 9.24
CA ALA A 71 -6.17 3.20 9.96
C ALA A 71 -5.39 4.48 10.26
N PRO A 72 -5.84 5.28 11.25
CA PRO A 72 -5.17 6.54 11.59
C PRO A 72 -3.70 6.33 11.93
N GLY A 73 -2.84 7.14 11.35
CA GLY A 73 -1.40 7.11 11.62
C GLY A 73 -0.62 6.00 10.93
N VAL A 74 -1.29 5.11 10.21
CA VAL A 74 -0.62 4.05 9.46
C VAL A 74 -0.16 4.60 8.11
N ARG A 75 1.09 4.32 7.77
CA ARG A 75 1.68 4.75 6.50
C ARG A 75 1.07 3.96 5.35
N VAL A 76 0.78 4.67 4.25
CA VAL A 76 0.27 4.05 3.02
C VAL A 76 1.27 4.28 1.90
N ALA A 77 1.75 3.21 1.30
CA ALA A 77 2.57 3.24 0.09
C ALA A 77 1.68 2.91 -1.11
N VAL A 78 1.67 3.79 -2.10
CA VAL A 78 0.90 3.58 -3.32
C VAL A 78 1.85 3.14 -4.43
N THR A 79 1.51 2.03 -5.06
CA THR A 79 2.29 1.52 -6.19
C THR A 79 1.77 2.12 -7.49
N ILE A 80 2.70 2.60 -8.31
CA ILE A 80 2.38 3.15 -9.63
C ILE A 80 3.30 2.52 -10.68
N PRO A 81 2.87 2.45 -11.95
CA PRO A 81 3.77 2.05 -13.03
C PRO A 81 4.95 3.02 -13.15
N THR A 82 6.10 2.52 -13.58
CA THR A 82 7.29 3.35 -13.76
C THR A 82 7.09 4.47 -14.79
N GLN A 83 6.12 4.29 -15.69
CA GLN A 83 5.83 5.24 -16.77
C GLN A 83 4.74 6.24 -16.42
N SER A 84 4.31 6.28 -15.16
CA SER A 84 3.26 7.20 -14.73
C SER A 84 3.69 8.65 -14.88
N PRO A 85 2.76 9.55 -15.27
CA PRO A 85 3.06 10.99 -15.34
C PRO A 85 3.51 11.53 -13.97
N ILE A 86 4.42 12.50 -14.01
CA ILE A 86 4.93 13.09 -12.78
C ILE A 86 3.83 13.80 -11.99
N GLU A 87 2.82 14.34 -12.66
CA GLU A 87 1.68 15.00 -12.01
C GLU A 87 0.90 14.02 -11.13
N ALA A 88 0.73 12.78 -11.59
CA ALA A 88 0.05 11.75 -10.82
C ALA A 88 0.85 11.41 -9.54
N ARG A 89 2.15 11.30 -9.67
CA ARG A 89 3.03 11.03 -8.53
C ARG A 89 2.98 12.18 -7.52
N VAL A 90 3.10 13.41 -8.00
CA VAL A 90 3.09 14.59 -7.13
C VAL A 90 1.77 14.71 -6.40
N ALA A 91 0.64 14.46 -7.07
CA ALA A 91 -0.68 14.52 -6.44
C ALA A 91 -0.79 13.53 -5.28
N LEU A 92 -0.28 12.32 -5.45
CA LEU A 92 -0.29 11.30 -4.40
C LEU A 92 0.62 11.68 -3.23
N GLU A 93 1.81 12.19 -3.52
CA GLU A 93 2.75 12.62 -2.48
C GLU A 93 2.18 13.79 -1.67
N LEU A 94 1.53 14.76 -2.33
CA LEU A 94 0.90 15.88 -1.65
C LEU A 94 -0.28 15.45 -0.77
N ALA A 95 -0.94 14.36 -1.10
CA ALA A 95 -2.00 13.80 -0.27
C ALA A 95 -1.47 13.02 0.94
N GLY A 96 -0.17 12.82 1.04
CA GLY A 96 0.46 12.16 2.18
C GLY A 96 0.86 10.72 1.94
N PHE A 97 0.71 10.21 0.72
CA PHE A 97 1.14 8.86 0.39
C PHE A 97 2.65 8.78 0.12
N GLN A 98 3.23 7.65 0.47
CA GLN A 98 4.52 7.26 -0.08
C GLN A 98 4.28 6.67 -1.46
N VAL A 99 5.02 7.11 -2.47
CA VAL A 99 4.84 6.60 -3.84
C VAL A 99 6.02 5.70 -4.20
N VAL A 100 5.71 4.50 -4.64
CA VAL A 100 6.71 3.52 -5.08
C VAL A 100 6.41 3.04 -6.48
N SER A 101 7.45 2.92 -7.29
CA SER A 101 7.32 2.43 -8.67
C SER A 101 7.47 0.91 -8.72
N SER A 102 6.67 0.26 -9.56
CA SER A 102 6.81 -1.18 -9.79
C SER A 102 8.10 -1.47 -10.57
N PRO A 103 8.80 -2.60 -10.29
CA PRO A 103 8.49 -3.61 -9.28
C PRO A 103 8.88 -3.16 -7.87
N VAL A 104 8.01 -3.45 -6.92
CA VAL A 104 8.21 -3.06 -5.53
C VAL A 104 9.03 -4.12 -4.80
N THR A 105 9.95 -3.69 -3.93
CA THR A 105 10.74 -4.58 -3.08
C THR A 105 10.48 -4.29 -1.61
N PRO A 106 10.66 -5.28 -0.71
CA PRO A 106 10.52 -5.04 0.72
C PRO A 106 11.47 -3.96 1.24
N ASP A 107 12.66 -3.84 0.68
CA ASP A 107 13.63 -2.83 1.09
C ASP A 107 13.10 -1.41 0.91
N GLU A 108 12.46 -1.14 -0.23
CA GLU A 108 11.86 0.17 -0.49
C GLU A 108 10.71 0.46 0.47
N LEU A 109 9.89 -0.55 0.75
CA LEU A 109 8.73 -0.40 1.62
C LEU A 109 9.12 -0.21 3.08
N LEU A 110 10.16 -0.87 3.54
CA LEU A 110 10.56 -0.86 4.94
C LEU A 110 11.50 0.28 5.30
N LYS A 111 12.10 0.93 4.33
CA LYS A 111 13.03 2.04 4.56
C LYS A 111 12.48 3.11 5.51
N PRO A 112 11.24 3.57 5.36
CA PRO A 112 10.68 4.56 6.25
C PRO A 112 10.33 4.03 7.65
N LEU A 113 10.32 2.72 7.85
CA LEU A 113 10.01 2.08 9.12
C LEU A 113 11.28 1.72 9.91
N ALA A 114 12.40 1.78 9.24
CA ALA A 114 13.71 1.49 9.88
C ALA A 114 14.23 2.73 10.66
#